data_fe95ffe3562a6e81e93ebe5ad5ed28e5
#
_entry.id   fe95ffe3562a6e81e93ebe5ad5ed28e5
#
_cell.length_a   1.000
_cell.length_b   1.000
_cell.length_c   1.000
_cell.angle_alpha   90.00
_cell.angle_beta   90.00
_cell.angle_gamma   90.00
#
_symmetry.space_group_name_H-M   'P 1'
#
loop_
_entity.id
_entity.type
_entity.pdbx_description
1 polymer ?
#
loop_
_entity_poly.entity_id
_entity_poly.type
_entity_poly.pdbx_seq_one_letter_code
_entity_poly.pdbx_strand_id
1 'polypeptide(L)'
;LLALSDLLYFAPRRRAAIASYQGRTDQVDAQALEALNREPVLIEYGKSFFPVLAIVLVLRSFLVEPFQIPSGSMKPTLEVGDFILVNKFAYGIRLPVIDTKIIEVGDPKRGDVMVFRYPSDPNINYIKRVVGLPGDVIRYSSDRRLYVNDKLVAETLIGEEPGSLGSAVLYREQLGDVEHIIRKEMGRYRIEPSRQWTVPQGHYFMMGDNRDNSNDSRYWQ
;
A
#
# COMPACT_ATOMS: atom_id res chain seq x y z
N LEU A 1 -25.10 11.64 -0.27
CA LEU A 1 -26.30 12.04 0.49
C LEU A 1 -26.89 13.36 -0.04
N LEU A 2 -26.12 14.48 -0.11
CA LEU A 2 -26.63 15.78 -0.58
C LEU A 2 -27.23 15.73 -2.01
N ALA A 3 -26.55 15.07 -2.96
CA ALA A 3 -27.09 14.90 -4.31
C ALA A 3 -28.37 14.05 -4.34
N LEU A 4 -28.46 13.04 -3.48
CA LEU A 4 -29.65 12.20 -3.34
C LEU A 4 -30.81 12.96 -2.70
N SER A 5 -30.54 13.81 -1.68
CA SER A 5 -31.56 14.65 -1.06
C SER A 5 -32.12 15.70 -2.05
N ASP A 6 -31.28 16.21 -2.94
CA ASP A 6 -31.77 17.09 -4.00
C ASP A 6 -32.70 16.34 -4.97
N LEU A 7 -32.25 15.18 -5.45
CA LEU A 7 -33.04 14.38 -6.40
C LEU A 7 -34.41 14.00 -5.85
N LEU A 8 -34.47 13.61 -4.56
CA LEU A 8 -35.69 13.07 -3.95
C LEU A 8 -36.59 14.15 -3.32
N TYR A 9 -36.07 15.29 -2.89
CA TYR A 9 -36.80 16.27 -2.10
C TYR A 9 -36.79 17.66 -2.70
N PHE A 10 -35.64 18.26 -3.00
CA PHE A 10 -35.56 19.66 -3.42
C PHE A 10 -35.85 19.85 -4.90
N ALA A 11 -35.35 19.00 -5.79
CA ALA A 11 -35.61 19.14 -7.24
C ALA A 11 -37.10 18.99 -7.61
N PRO A 12 -37.88 18.02 -7.04
CA PRO A 12 -39.31 17.95 -7.30
C PRO A 12 -40.07 19.20 -6.84
N ARG A 13 -39.68 19.75 -5.68
CA ARG A 13 -40.29 20.99 -5.17
C ARG A 13 -39.99 22.20 -6.04
N ARG A 14 -38.74 22.35 -6.51
CA ARG A 14 -38.39 23.43 -7.47
C ARG A 14 -39.19 23.30 -8.76
N ARG A 15 -39.29 22.09 -9.32
CA ARG A 15 -40.08 21.82 -10.53
C ARG A 15 -41.53 22.14 -10.33
N ALA A 16 -42.14 21.79 -9.21
CA ALA A 16 -43.52 22.10 -8.88
C ALA A 16 -43.74 23.62 -8.73
N ALA A 17 -42.80 24.34 -8.08
CA ALA A 17 -42.84 25.78 -7.95
C ALA A 17 -42.75 26.49 -9.30
N ILE A 18 -41.84 26.06 -10.17
CA ILE A 18 -41.71 26.59 -11.54
C ILE A 18 -42.98 26.34 -12.34
N ALA A 19 -43.55 25.14 -12.32
CA ALA A 19 -44.78 24.81 -13.04
C ALA A 19 -45.96 25.64 -12.54
N SER A 20 -46.09 25.86 -11.22
CA SER A 20 -47.14 26.70 -10.65
C SER A 20 -46.98 28.17 -11.02
N TYR A 21 -45.77 28.67 -11.13
CA TYR A 21 -45.47 30.04 -11.57
C TYR A 21 -45.84 30.24 -13.04
N GLN A 22 -45.43 29.33 -13.91
CA GLN A 22 -45.73 29.35 -15.34
C GLN A 22 -47.22 29.23 -15.64
N GLY A 23 -47.99 28.52 -14.81
CA GLY A 23 -49.44 28.39 -14.97
C GLY A 23 -50.25 29.57 -14.47
N ARG A 24 -49.64 30.55 -13.76
CA ARG A 24 -50.34 31.71 -13.18
C ARG A 24 -50.09 33.03 -13.92
N THR A 25 -49.12 33.09 -14.80
CA THR A 25 -48.65 34.34 -15.39
C THR A 25 -48.45 34.17 -16.89
N ASP A 26 -49.13 34.99 -17.69
CA ASP A 26 -48.97 35.00 -19.16
C ASP A 26 -47.62 35.61 -19.61
N GLN A 27 -46.99 36.41 -18.76
CA GLN A 27 -45.63 36.92 -18.98
C GLN A 27 -44.67 36.33 -17.92
N VAL A 28 -43.83 35.41 -18.36
CA VAL A 28 -42.83 34.75 -17.50
C VAL A 28 -41.61 35.65 -17.36
N ASP A 29 -41.37 36.17 -16.17
CA ASP A 29 -40.13 36.89 -15.85
C ASP A 29 -38.96 35.94 -15.73
N ALA A 30 -37.91 36.13 -16.56
CA ALA A 30 -36.74 35.31 -16.60
C ALA A 30 -35.94 35.32 -15.26
N GLN A 31 -35.90 36.47 -14.57
CA GLN A 31 -35.22 36.59 -13.28
C GLN A 31 -35.94 35.82 -12.17
N ALA A 32 -37.30 35.89 -12.16
CA ALA A 32 -38.10 35.11 -11.21
C ALA A 32 -37.97 33.61 -11.44
N LEU A 33 -37.87 33.19 -12.67
CA LEU A 33 -37.69 31.78 -13.05
C LEU A 33 -36.30 31.25 -12.65
N GLU A 34 -35.25 32.06 -12.83
CA GLU A 34 -33.91 31.77 -12.38
C GLU A 34 -33.83 31.66 -10.86
N ALA A 35 -34.48 32.58 -10.13
CA ALA A 35 -34.53 32.55 -8.67
C ALA A 35 -35.22 31.28 -8.13
N LEU A 36 -36.32 30.85 -8.77
CA LEU A 36 -37.01 29.60 -8.41
C LEU A 36 -36.21 28.33 -8.75
N ASN A 37 -35.40 28.39 -9.79
CA ASN A 37 -34.57 27.26 -10.21
C ASN A 37 -33.25 27.15 -9.43
N ARG A 38 -32.88 28.19 -8.68
CA ARG A 38 -31.60 28.25 -7.96
C ARG A 38 -31.50 27.12 -6.94
N GLU A 39 -30.44 26.35 -7.03
CA GLU A 39 -30.16 25.28 -6.09
C GLU A 39 -29.63 25.86 -4.76
N PRO A 40 -29.96 25.23 -3.61
CA PRO A 40 -29.28 25.57 -2.36
C PRO A 40 -27.76 25.37 -2.51
N VAL A 41 -27.00 26.35 -2.02
CA VAL A 41 -25.52 26.38 -2.17
C VAL A 41 -24.85 25.09 -1.74
N LEU A 42 -25.31 24.47 -0.65
CA LEU A 42 -24.76 23.19 -0.17
C LEU A 42 -25.01 22.04 -1.15
N ILE A 43 -26.10 22.05 -1.88
CA ILE A 43 -26.44 21.03 -2.88
C ILE A 43 -25.58 21.21 -4.12
N GLU A 44 -25.42 22.45 -4.57
CA GLU A 44 -24.59 22.81 -5.71
C GLU A 44 -23.13 22.36 -5.48
N TYR A 45 -22.54 22.69 -4.32
CA TYR A 45 -21.21 22.21 -3.95
C TYR A 45 -21.16 20.68 -3.83
N GLY A 46 -22.17 20.08 -3.21
CA GLY A 46 -22.26 18.62 -3.09
C GLY A 46 -22.25 17.90 -4.44
N LYS A 47 -22.94 18.45 -5.43
CA LYS A 47 -22.97 17.92 -6.81
C LYS A 47 -21.64 18.15 -7.53
N SER A 48 -21.06 19.35 -7.40
CA SER A 48 -19.81 19.72 -8.05
C SER A 48 -18.63 18.90 -7.56
N PHE A 49 -18.53 18.65 -6.25
CA PHE A 49 -17.44 17.87 -5.67
C PHE A 49 -17.65 16.36 -5.72
N PHE A 50 -18.91 15.90 -5.85
CA PHE A 50 -19.21 14.45 -5.83
C PHE A 50 -18.41 13.64 -6.84
N PRO A 51 -18.31 14.03 -8.13
CA PRO A 51 -17.53 13.23 -9.11
C PRO A 51 -16.07 13.11 -8.73
N VAL A 52 -15.45 14.21 -8.26
CA VAL A 52 -14.05 14.23 -7.86
C VAL A 52 -13.84 13.33 -6.65
N LEU A 53 -14.69 13.47 -5.62
CA LEU A 53 -14.60 12.63 -4.42
C LEU A 53 -14.85 11.15 -4.74
N ALA A 54 -15.78 10.86 -5.66
CA ALA A 54 -16.04 9.49 -6.10
C ALA A 54 -14.84 8.88 -6.84
N ILE A 55 -14.21 9.64 -7.73
CA ILE A 55 -13.00 9.22 -8.44
C ILE A 55 -11.87 8.96 -7.43
N VAL A 56 -11.61 9.90 -6.51
CA VAL A 56 -10.56 9.74 -5.48
C VAL A 56 -10.86 8.53 -4.60
N LEU A 57 -12.12 8.33 -4.21
CA LEU A 57 -12.52 7.17 -3.42
C LEU A 57 -12.24 5.86 -4.15
N VAL A 58 -12.59 5.76 -5.44
CA VAL A 58 -12.33 4.57 -6.27
C VAL A 58 -10.83 4.34 -6.42
N LEU A 59 -10.07 5.38 -6.76
CA LEU A 59 -8.62 5.28 -6.91
C LEU A 59 -7.96 4.77 -5.62
N ARG A 60 -8.26 5.39 -4.48
CA ARG A 60 -7.70 5.02 -3.18
C ARG A 60 -8.19 3.65 -2.69
N SER A 61 -9.42 3.27 -3.00
CA SER A 61 -9.97 1.99 -2.54
C SER A 61 -9.40 0.80 -3.31
N PHE A 62 -9.16 0.94 -4.61
CA PHE A 62 -8.87 -0.19 -5.49
C PHE A 62 -7.51 -0.14 -6.18
N LEU A 63 -6.96 1.03 -6.44
CA LEU A 63 -5.78 1.16 -7.29
C LEU A 63 -4.51 1.43 -6.51
N VAL A 64 -4.44 2.54 -5.78
CA VAL A 64 -3.19 2.98 -5.15
C VAL A 64 -3.42 3.52 -3.74
N GLU A 65 -2.44 3.28 -2.88
CA GLU A 65 -2.44 3.80 -1.52
C GLU A 65 -1.08 4.45 -1.21
N PRO A 66 -1.06 5.74 -0.85
CA PRO A 66 0.17 6.40 -0.46
C PRO A 66 0.55 5.97 0.97
N PHE A 67 1.82 5.62 1.16
CA PHE A 67 2.43 5.36 2.46
C PHE A 67 3.68 6.22 2.63
N GLN A 68 3.93 6.66 3.85
CA GLN A 68 5.21 7.22 4.24
C GLN A 68 6.00 6.16 5.00
N ILE A 69 7.28 6.01 4.66
CA ILE A 69 8.18 5.01 5.26
C ILE A 69 8.59 5.46 6.67
N PRO A 70 8.15 4.74 7.74
CA PRO A 70 8.41 5.18 9.11
C PRO A 70 9.72 4.63 9.68
N SER A 71 10.34 3.63 9.04
CA SER A 71 11.48 2.90 9.60
C SER A 71 12.56 2.59 8.58
N GLY A 72 13.80 2.43 9.05
CA GLY A 72 14.94 2.13 8.19
C GLY A 72 15.12 0.64 7.85
N SER A 73 14.11 -0.21 8.04
CA SER A 73 14.27 -1.67 7.83
C SER A 73 14.47 -2.08 6.37
N MET A 74 14.16 -1.19 5.42
CA MET A 74 14.31 -1.41 3.99
C MET A 74 15.44 -0.57 3.36
N LYS A 75 16.28 0.09 4.19
CA LYS A 75 17.48 0.76 3.69
C LYS A 75 18.43 -0.23 3.00
N PRO A 76 19.09 0.16 1.91
CA PRO A 76 19.06 1.47 1.26
C PRO A 76 17.94 1.61 0.21
N THR A 77 17.12 0.58 0.00
CA THR A 77 16.06 0.59 -1.03
C THR A 77 14.99 1.66 -0.77
N LEU A 78 14.63 1.86 0.50
CA LEU A 78 13.67 2.87 0.94
C LEU A 78 14.23 3.61 2.15
N GLU A 79 14.23 4.95 2.09
CA GLU A 79 14.68 5.81 3.17
C GLU A 79 13.53 6.17 4.12
N VAL A 80 13.88 6.50 5.36
CA VAL A 80 12.90 6.99 6.34
C VAL A 80 12.37 8.34 5.89
N GLY A 81 11.06 8.46 5.79
CA GLY A 81 10.37 9.67 5.31
C GLY A 81 9.96 9.63 3.85
N ASP A 82 10.45 8.67 3.06
CA ASP A 82 10.03 8.50 1.67
C ASP A 82 8.52 8.28 1.55
N PHE A 83 7.93 8.86 0.50
CA PHE A 83 6.57 8.58 0.10
C PHE A 83 6.55 7.57 -1.03
N ILE A 84 5.81 6.50 -0.84
CA ILE A 84 5.61 5.44 -1.83
C ILE A 84 4.14 5.31 -2.21
N LEU A 85 3.88 4.84 -3.43
CA LEU A 85 2.57 4.43 -3.88
C LEU A 85 2.51 2.91 -3.96
N VAL A 86 1.65 2.32 -3.14
CA VAL A 86 1.42 0.88 -3.12
C VAL A 86 0.35 0.55 -4.15
N ASN A 87 0.69 -0.37 -5.06
CA ASN A 87 -0.24 -0.93 -6.03
C ASN A 87 -1.11 -2.00 -5.33
N LYS A 88 -2.39 -1.69 -5.12
CA LYS A 88 -3.33 -2.56 -4.40
C LYS A 88 -3.85 -3.73 -5.24
N PHE A 89 -3.80 -3.61 -6.56
CA PHE A 89 -4.33 -4.65 -7.46
C PHE A 89 -3.26 -5.63 -7.97
N ALA A 90 -1.99 -5.46 -7.60
CA ALA A 90 -0.89 -6.30 -8.08
C ALA A 90 -1.14 -7.80 -7.87
N TYR A 91 -1.75 -8.18 -6.75
CA TYR A 91 -2.00 -9.57 -6.37
C TYR A 91 -3.49 -9.90 -6.25
N GLY A 92 -4.35 -9.03 -6.75
CA GLY A 92 -5.80 -9.21 -6.74
C GLY A 92 -6.57 -8.00 -6.24
N ILE A 93 -7.84 -7.95 -6.61
CA ILE A 93 -8.75 -6.88 -6.17
C ILE A 93 -9.45 -7.34 -4.90
N ARG A 94 -9.34 -6.52 -3.84
CA ARG A 94 -10.00 -6.75 -2.55
C ARG A 94 -11.11 -5.74 -2.34
N LEU A 95 -12.21 -6.18 -1.72
CA LEU A 95 -13.28 -5.28 -1.32
C LEU A 95 -12.79 -4.36 -0.19
N PRO A 96 -13.00 -3.03 -0.31
CA PRO A 96 -12.68 -2.12 0.77
C PRO A 96 -13.51 -2.49 2.02
N VAL A 97 -12.95 -2.25 3.21
CA VAL A 97 -13.52 -2.52 4.53
C VAL A 97 -13.49 -3.99 4.97
N ILE A 98 -13.99 -4.93 4.16
CA ILE A 98 -14.01 -6.37 4.52
C ILE A 98 -12.77 -7.13 4.06
N ASP A 99 -11.91 -6.51 3.25
CA ASP A 99 -10.62 -7.03 2.75
C ASP A 99 -10.71 -8.42 2.08
N THR A 100 -11.89 -8.79 1.59
CA THR A 100 -12.12 -10.05 0.88
C THR A 100 -11.62 -9.94 -0.55
N LYS A 101 -10.72 -10.85 -0.95
CA LYS A 101 -10.20 -10.96 -2.33
C LYS A 101 -11.31 -11.46 -3.25
N ILE A 102 -11.69 -10.67 -4.25
CA ILE A 102 -12.76 -11.01 -5.21
C ILE A 102 -12.21 -11.39 -6.59
N ILE A 103 -11.04 -10.90 -6.96
CA ILE A 103 -10.39 -11.21 -8.23
C ILE A 103 -8.93 -11.54 -7.93
N GLU A 104 -8.46 -12.67 -8.43
CA GLU A 104 -7.05 -13.03 -8.43
C GLU A 104 -6.37 -12.50 -9.67
N VAL A 105 -5.25 -11.77 -9.50
CA VAL A 105 -4.45 -11.23 -10.61
C VAL A 105 -3.11 -11.96 -10.71
N GLY A 106 -2.55 -12.36 -9.58
CA GLY A 106 -1.29 -13.09 -9.51
C GLY A 106 -0.83 -13.31 -8.08
N ASP A 107 0.29 -14.02 -7.95
CA ASP A 107 0.93 -14.27 -6.67
C ASP A 107 2.22 -13.45 -6.53
N PRO A 108 2.61 -13.10 -5.29
CA PRO A 108 3.89 -12.48 -5.01
C PRO A 108 5.06 -13.31 -5.52
N LYS A 109 6.00 -12.65 -6.16
CA LYS A 109 7.22 -13.27 -6.68
C LYS A 109 8.40 -13.01 -5.75
N ARG A 110 9.41 -13.88 -5.81
CA ARG A 110 10.66 -13.65 -5.11
C ARG A 110 11.30 -12.34 -5.60
N GLY A 111 11.70 -11.51 -4.63
CA GLY A 111 12.24 -10.19 -4.89
C GLY A 111 11.23 -9.05 -4.83
N ASP A 112 9.92 -9.32 -4.88
CA ASP A 112 8.90 -8.27 -4.73
C ASP A 112 8.97 -7.58 -3.37
N VAL A 113 8.81 -6.27 -3.35
CA VAL A 113 8.64 -5.51 -2.11
C VAL A 113 7.14 -5.34 -1.85
N MET A 114 6.69 -5.79 -0.68
CA MET A 114 5.28 -5.82 -0.32
C MET A 114 5.00 -5.04 0.94
N VAL A 115 3.86 -4.37 0.96
CA VAL A 115 3.21 -3.87 2.18
C VAL A 115 2.17 -4.90 2.61
N PHE A 116 2.22 -5.31 3.88
CA PHE A 116 1.31 -6.30 4.44
C PHE A 116 1.05 -6.03 5.93
N ARG A 117 0.01 -6.63 6.48
CA ARG A 117 -0.29 -6.55 7.91
C ARG A 117 0.66 -7.42 8.71
N TYR A 118 1.25 -6.86 9.76
CA TYR A 118 2.15 -7.60 10.63
C TYR A 118 1.41 -8.78 11.29
N PRO A 119 1.91 -10.03 11.19
CA PRO A 119 1.17 -11.20 11.66
C PRO A 119 0.81 -11.18 13.15
N SER A 120 1.69 -10.63 14.00
CA SER A 120 1.46 -10.57 15.45
C SER A 120 0.58 -9.39 15.88
N ASP A 121 0.45 -8.34 15.03
CA ASP A 121 -0.45 -7.21 15.24
C ASP A 121 -0.96 -6.68 13.88
N PRO A 122 -2.13 -7.14 13.41
CA PRO A 122 -2.68 -6.75 12.12
C PRO A 122 -3.06 -5.27 11.96
N ASN A 123 -2.98 -4.47 13.02
CA ASN A 123 -3.17 -3.01 12.94
C ASN A 123 -1.95 -2.29 12.41
N ILE A 124 -0.79 -2.95 12.37
CA ILE A 124 0.48 -2.38 11.91
C ILE A 124 0.80 -2.90 10.52
N ASN A 125 1.08 -1.97 9.60
CA ASN A 125 1.57 -2.32 8.27
C ASN A 125 3.10 -2.44 8.29
N TYR A 126 3.61 -3.53 7.72
CA TYR A 126 5.01 -3.77 7.47
C TYR A 126 5.31 -3.69 5.98
N ILE A 127 6.53 -3.29 5.66
CA ILE A 127 7.07 -3.36 4.30
C ILE A 127 8.35 -4.19 4.32
N LYS A 128 8.39 -5.25 3.52
CA LYS A 128 9.52 -6.18 3.42
C LYS A 128 9.62 -6.74 2.01
N ARG A 129 10.74 -7.39 1.72
CA ARG A 129 10.98 -8.10 0.47
C ARG A 129 10.63 -9.58 0.61
N VAL A 130 9.97 -10.12 -0.41
CA VAL A 130 9.69 -11.56 -0.54
C VAL A 130 10.99 -12.29 -0.83
N VAL A 131 11.45 -13.10 0.11
CA VAL A 131 12.67 -13.90 -0.01
C VAL A 131 12.34 -15.37 -0.28
N GLY A 132 11.36 -15.92 0.42
CA GLY A 132 10.92 -17.31 0.27
C GLY A 132 9.47 -17.39 -0.24
N LEU A 133 9.25 -18.31 -1.17
CA LEU A 133 7.94 -18.68 -1.69
C LEU A 133 7.39 -19.91 -0.98
N PRO A 134 6.09 -20.22 -1.07
CA PRO A 134 5.52 -21.44 -0.48
C PRO A 134 6.30 -22.70 -0.89
N GLY A 135 6.70 -23.50 0.10
CA GLY A 135 7.48 -24.71 -0.09
C GLY A 135 9.00 -24.52 -0.09
N ASP A 136 9.51 -23.29 -0.12
CA ASP A 136 10.95 -23.06 -0.04
C ASP A 136 11.54 -23.40 1.32
N VAL A 137 12.79 -23.81 1.31
CA VAL A 137 13.63 -23.95 2.50
C VAL A 137 14.58 -22.76 2.54
N ILE A 138 14.41 -21.90 3.54
CA ILE A 138 15.23 -20.72 3.77
C ILE A 138 16.19 -20.99 4.91
N ARG A 139 17.49 -20.76 4.71
CA ARG A 139 18.50 -20.85 5.74
C ARG A 139 19.29 -19.54 5.82
N TYR A 140 19.41 -19.02 7.02
CA TYR A 140 20.26 -17.87 7.33
C TYR A 140 21.39 -18.33 8.26
N SER A 141 22.61 -18.27 7.77
CA SER A 141 23.77 -18.83 8.47
C SER A 141 24.34 -17.85 9.50
N SER A 142 25.17 -18.35 10.41
CA SER A 142 25.85 -17.56 11.45
C SER A 142 26.78 -16.47 10.90
N ASP A 143 27.31 -16.66 9.69
CA ASP A 143 28.07 -15.67 8.92
C ASP A 143 27.18 -14.70 8.12
N ARG A 144 25.87 -14.67 8.43
CA ARG A 144 24.86 -13.80 7.84
C ARG A 144 24.67 -13.97 6.33
N ARG A 145 24.84 -15.20 5.83
CA ARG A 145 24.55 -15.56 4.45
C ARG A 145 23.19 -16.21 4.30
N LEU A 146 22.51 -15.83 3.22
CA LEU A 146 21.21 -16.35 2.87
C LEU A 146 21.34 -17.53 1.90
N TYR A 147 20.57 -18.58 2.17
CA TYR A 147 20.42 -19.73 1.28
C TYR A 147 18.94 -19.96 1.01
N VAL A 148 18.62 -20.27 -0.22
CA VAL A 148 17.29 -20.65 -0.67
C VAL A 148 17.37 -22.00 -1.34
N ASN A 149 16.68 -23.00 -0.80
CA ASN A 149 16.71 -24.39 -1.29
C ASN A 149 18.16 -24.90 -1.42
N ASP A 150 18.95 -24.71 -0.36
CA ASP A 150 20.39 -25.06 -0.24
C ASP A 150 21.33 -24.33 -1.19
N LYS A 151 20.83 -23.43 -2.02
CA LYS A 151 21.65 -22.58 -2.90
C LYS A 151 22.00 -21.29 -2.19
N LEU A 152 23.30 -20.98 -2.12
CA LEU A 152 23.76 -19.69 -1.62
C LEU A 152 23.27 -18.57 -2.53
N VAL A 153 22.63 -17.56 -1.94
CA VAL A 153 22.29 -16.31 -2.62
C VAL A 153 23.57 -15.50 -2.80
N ALA A 154 23.89 -15.16 -4.05
CA ALA A 154 25.12 -14.44 -4.37
C ALA A 154 25.06 -13.01 -3.84
N GLU A 155 26.14 -12.59 -3.18
CA GLU A 155 26.34 -11.25 -2.66
C GLU A 155 27.66 -10.70 -3.18
N THR A 156 27.65 -9.48 -3.72
CA THR A 156 28.84 -8.76 -4.17
C THR A 156 28.98 -7.48 -3.38
N LEU A 157 30.13 -7.26 -2.75
CA LEU A 157 30.44 -6.04 -2.03
C LEU A 157 30.43 -4.83 -3.00
N ILE A 158 29.71 -3.76 -2.67
CA ILE A 158 29.64 -2.54 -3.48
C ILE A 158 30.14 -1.30 -2.75
N GLY A 159 30.19 -1.29 -1.42
CA GLY A 159 30.68 -0.14 -0.67
C GLY A 159 30.39 -0.18 0.81
N GLU A 160 30.79 0.90 1.48
CA GLU A 160 30.52 1.14 2.89
C GLU A 160 29.85 2.49 3.08
N GLU A 161 29.07 2.60 4.11
CA GLU A 161 28.41 3.85 4.53
C GLU A 161 28.42 4.00 6.05
N PRO A 162 28.13 5.20 6.60
CA PRO A 162 27.95 5.35 8.04
C PRO A 162 26.85 4.45 8.58
N GLY A 163 27.16 3.67 9.61
CA GLY A 163 26.24 2.81 10.31
C GLY A 163 25.74 3.41 11.62
N SER A 164 24.75 2.78 12.25
CA SER A 164 24.20 3.23 13.53
C SER A 164 25.18 3.07 14.70
N LEU A 165 26.16 2.15 14.58
CA LEU A 165 27.19 1.86 15.59
C LEU A 165 28.61 1.74 14.98
N GLY A 166 28.91 2.55 13.94
CA GLY A 166 30.17 2.51 13.24
C GLY A 166 30.00 2.60 11.73
N SER A 167 30.27 1.54 10.99
CA SER A 167 30.03 1.44 9.56
C SER A 167 29.01 0.36 9.22
N ALA A 168 28.39 0.53 8.06
CA ALA A 168 27.56 -0.48 7.44
C ALA A 168 28.12 -0.80 6.05
N VAL A 169 27.99 -2.04 5.65
CA VAL A 169 28.47 -2.53 4.36
C VAL A 169 27.29 -2.81 3.46
N LEU A 170 27.40 -2.35 2.23
CA LEU A 170 26.41 -2.55 1.18
C LEU A 170 26.83 -3.69 0.28
N TYR A 171 25.91 -4.60 0.04
CA TYR A 171 26.09 -5.71 -0.89
C TYR A 171 25.00 -5.65 -1.95
N ARG A 172 25.38 -5.99 -3.17
CA ARG A 172 24.45 -6.34 -4.23
C ARG A 172 24.11 -7.81 -4.08
N GLU A 173 22.85 -8.11 -3.83
CA GLU A 173 22.33 -9.46 -3.65
C GLU A 173 21.50 -9.87 -4.88
N GLN A 174 21.76 -11.08 -5.39
CA GLN A 174 21.02 -11.68 -6.49
C GLN A 174 19.99 -12.67 -5.97
N LEU A 175 18.75 -12.24 -5.83
CA LEU A 175 17.68 -13.06 -5.30
C LEU A 175 16.81 -13.62 -6.44
N GLY A 176 17.17 -14.77 -6.98
CA GLY A 176 16.59 -15.29 -8.21
C GLY A 176 16.96 -14.38 -9.40
N ASP A 177 15.95 -13.89 -10.11
CA ASP A 177 16.12 -12.97 -11.25
C ASP A 177 16.19 -11.49 -10.82
N VAL A 178 16.01 -11.19 -9.54
CA VAL A 178 15.97 -9.83 -9.01
C VAL A 178 17.28 -9.48 -8.34
N GLU A 179 17.92 -8.42 -8.81
CA GLU A 179 19.07 -7.80 -8.18
C GLU A 179 18.63 -6.64 -7.29
N HIS A 180 19.14 -6.54 -6.08
CA HIS A 180 18.87 -5.46 -5.16
C HIS A 180 20.03 -5.22 -4.20
N ILE A 181 20.00 -4.11 -3.48
CA ILE A 181 21.03 -3.77 -2.51
C ILE A 181 20.55 -4.13 -1.12
N ILE A 182 21.42 -4.77 -0.36
CA ILE A 182 21.22 -5.04 1.07
C ILE A 182 22.27 -4.32 1.90
N ARG A 183 21.92 -4.07 3.16
CA ARG A 183 22.75 -3.37 4.13
C ARG A 183 22.99 -4.27 5.33
N LYS A 184 24.25 -4.38 5.75
CA LYS A 184 24.68 -5.12 6.95
C LYS A 184 25.51 -4.20 7.85
N GLU A 185 25.16 -4.09 9.14
CA GLU A 185 25.89 -3.32 10.13
C GLU A 185 27.18 -4.05 10.55
N MET A 186 28.30 -3.33 10.65
CA MET A 186 29.58 -3.92 11.06
C MET A 186 29.79 -3.94 12.58
N GLY A 187 29.13 -3.04 13.32
CA GLY A 187 29.30 -2.94 14.79
C GLY A 187 28.35 -3.79 15.64
N ARG A 188 27.33 -4.41 15.05
CA ARG A 188 26.34 -5.26 15.72
C ARG A 188 26.59 -6.74 15.42
N TYR A 189 27.69 -7.27 15.91
CA TYR A 189 27.91 -8.71 15.81
C TYR A 189 27.13 -9.44 16.91
N ARG A 190 25.85 -9.71 16.68
CA ARG A 190 25.17 -10.78 17.37
C ARG A 190 25.46 -12.05 16.57
N ILE A 191 26.34 -12.89 17.08
CA ILE A 191 26.54 -14.23 16.50
C ILE A 191 25.24 -14.98 16.77
N GLU A 192 24.35 -14.97 15.81
CA GLU A 192 23.15 -15.79 15.87
C GLU A 192 23.47 -17.17 15.29
N PRO A 193 22.96 -18.25 15.90
CA PRO A 193 23.10 -19.57 15.33
C PRO A 193 22.45 -19.64 13.95
N SER A 194 22.99 -20.49 13.08
CA SER A 194 22.32 -20.77 11.81
C SER A 194 20.91 -21.27 12.06
N ARG A 195 19.94 -20.70 11.38
CA ARG A 195 18.52 -21.07 11.46
C ARG A 195 17.99 -21.44 10.09
N GLN A 196 17.01 -22.33 10.10
CA GLN A 196 16.35 -22.80 8.88
C GLN A 196 14.84 -22.81 9.08
N TRP A 197 14.13 -22.44 8.03
CA TRP A 197 12.67 -22.40 7.98
C TRP A 197 12.18 -23.04 6.68
N THR A 198 11.10 -23.79 6.76
CA THR A 198 10.34 -24.22 5.59
C THR A 198 9.13 -23.32 5.47
N VAL A 199 8.95 -22.68 4.34
CA VAL A 199 7.83 -21.74 4.11
C VAL A 199 6.55 -22.54 3.90
N PRO A 200 5.53 -22.41 4.75
CA PRO A 200 4.28 -23.14 4.60
C PRO A 200 3.52 -22.74 3.33
N GLN A 201 2.61 -23.59 2.87
CA GLN A 201 1.72 -23.25 1.76
C GLN A 201 0.87 -22.02 2.09
N GLY A 202 0.73 -21.12 1.11
CA GLY A 202 0.01 -19.84 1.27
C GLY A 202 0.74 -18.77 2.08
N HIS A 203 2.00 -19.02 2.48
CA HIS A 203 2.84 -18.07 3.23
C HIS A 203 4.08 -17.68 2.44
N TYR A 204 4.66 -16.54 2.82
CA TYR A 204 5.88 -16.00 2.22
C TYR A 204 6.89 -15.68 3.32
N PHE A 205 8.15 -15.96 3.05
CA PHE A 205 9.23 -15.56 3.96
C PHE A 205 9.73 -14.18 3.57
N MET A 206 9.58 -13.23 4.48
CA MET A 206 9.82 -11.82 4.26
C MET A 206 11.07 -11.35 4.99
N MET A 207 11.95 -10.60 4.32
CA MET A 207 13.11 -9.99 4.96
C MET A 207 13.23 -8.50 4.62
N GLY A 208 13.80 -7.72 5.54
CA GLY A 208 14.22 -6.36 5.26
C GLY A 208 15.56 -6.32 4.52
N ASP A 209 15.72 -5.31 3.66
CA ASP A 209 16.98 -5.08 2.97
C ASP A 209 18.07 -4.60 3.94
N ASN A 210 17.69 -3.90 5.02
CA ASN A 210 18.56 -3.60 6.17
C ASN A 210 18.61 -4.81 7.11
N ARG A 211 19.45 -5.78 6.81
CA ARG A 211 19.50 -7.12 7.40
C ARG A 211 19.59 -7.14 8.92
N ASP A 212 20.37 -6.23 9.49
CA ASP A 212 20.62 -6.21 10.94
C ASP A 212 19.69 -5.23 11.69
N ASN A 213 18.85 -4.47 10.97
CA ASN A 213 17.89 -3.54 11.53
C ASN A 213 16.47 -3.76 10.99
N SER A 214 16.06 -5.03 10.94
CA SER A 214 14.73 -5.43 10.46
C SER A 214 14.13 -6.47 11.38
N ASN A 215 12.92 -6.18 11.87
CA ASN A 215 12.05 -7.20 12.45
C ASN A 215 11.27 -7.85 11.31
N ASP A 216 11.59 -9.09 10.97
CA ASP A 216 11.06 -9.81 9.82
C ASP A 216 10.86 -11.31 10.12
N SER A 217 10.57 -12.12 9.11
CA SER A 217 10.23 -13.54 9.26
C SER A 217 11.29 -14.38 9.98
N ARG A 218 12.50 -13.89 10.13
CA ARG A 218 13.52 -14.56 10.95
C ARG A 218 13.19 -14.58 12.45
N TYR A 219 12.32 -13.66 12.89
CA TYR A 219 11.99 -13.43 14.30
C TYR A 219 10.52 -13.68 14.64
N TRP A 220 9.65 -13.74 13.63
CA TRP A 220 8.22 -14.05 13.83
C TRP A 220 8.03 -15.55 13.99
N GLN A 221 7.16 -15.94 14.92
CA GLN A 221 6.75 -17.34 15.12
C GLN A 221 5.24 -17.45 14.97
#